data_5c85507068c234d86c150b5f4ba281f4
#
_entry.id   5c85507068c234d86c150b5f4ba281f4
#
_cell.length_a   1.000
_cell.length_b   1.000
_cell.length_c   1.000
_cell.angle_alpha   90.00
_cell.angle_beta   90.00
_cell.angle_gamma   90.00
#
_symmetry.space_group_name_H-M   'P 1'
#
loop_
_entity.id
_entity.type
_entity.pdbx_description
1 polymer ?
#
loop_
_entity_poly.entity_id
_entity_poly.type
_entity_poly.pdbx_seq_one_letter_code
_entity_poly.pdbx_strand_id
1 'polypeptide(L)'
;MSVQPTYFVRDVIMKAPSRDMMNALARGVLTLYSYDDKADDTSLPNVLRQCIQLISIFPMLSIYSYHASNHFHNGNSLIIHQPRPELSTAENILHMLRPDSKYTPLEAKLLDIALVLHA
;
A
#
# COMPACT_ATOMS: atom_id res chain seq x y z
N MET A 1 -7.50 -7.13 4.70
CA MET A 1 -7.16 -6.04 3.76
C MET A 1 -8.33 -5.82 2.81
N SER A 2 -8.83 -4.60 2.71
CA SER A 2 -9.91 -4.30 1.78
C SER A 2 -9.42 -4.40 0.34
N VAL A 3 -10.23 -5.00 -0.52
CA VAL A 3 -9.92 -5.06 -1.95
C VAL A 3 -10.14 -3.66 -2.53
N GLN A 4 -9.08 -3.06 -3.02
CA GLN A 4 -9.18 -1.77 -3.69
C GLN A 4 -9.74 -1.93 -5.10
N PRO A 5 -10.53 -0.97 -5.56
CA PRO A 5 -10.98 -0.99 -6.95
C PRO A 5 -9.79 -1.05 -7.91
N THR A 6 -9.86 -1.92 -8.89
CA THR A 6 -8.83 -2.08 -9.91
C THR A 6 -8.48 -0.75 -10.59
N TYR A 7 -9.47 0.11 -10.75
CA TYR A 7 -9.29 1.44 -11.35
C TYR A 7 -8.39 2.34 -10.53
N PHE A 8 -8.46 2.29 -9.21
CA PHE A 8 -7.62 3.09 -8.33
C PHE A 8 -6.13 2.74 -8.53
N VAL A 9 -5.81 1.44 -8.47
CA VAL A 9 -4.44 0.98 -8.68
C VAL A 9 -3.94 1.38 -10.07
N ARG A 10 -4.73 1.10 -11.09
CA ARG A 10 -4.35 1.37 -12.47
C ARG A 10 -4.20 2.86 -12.76
N ASP A 11 -5.18 3.66 -12.39
CA ASP A 11 -5.28 5.03 -12.88
C ASP A 11 -4.56 6.03 -11.97
N VAL A 12 -4.46 5.77 -10.68
CA VAL A 12 -3.82 6.69 -9.74
C VAL A 12 -2.36 6.31 -9.49
N ILE A 13 -2.09 5.05 -9.25
CA ILE A 13 -0.74 4.59 -8.88
C ILE A 13 0.10 4.31 -10.12
N MET A 14 -0.40 3.50 -11.05
CA MET A 14 0.40 3.01 -12.18
C MET A 14 0.57 4.02 -13.30
N LYS A 15 -0.44 4.86 -13.57
CA LYS A 15 -0.38 5.84 -14.67
C LYS A 15 0.36 7.12 -14.30
N ALA A 16 0.50 7.43 -13.03
CA ALA A 16 1.13 8.65 -12.57
C ALA A 16 2.22 8.36 -11.53
N PRO A 17 3.26 7.59 -11.88
CA PRO A 17 4.34 7.29 -10.95
C PRO A 17 5.11 8.56 -10.58
N SER A 18 5.65 8.60 -9.37
CA SER A 18 6.49 9.68 -8.88
C SER A 18 7.85 9.11 -8.46
N ARG A 19 8.89 9.92 -8.61
CA ARG A 19 10.21 9.61 -8.03
C ARG A 19 10.22 9.80 -6.52
N ASP A 20 9.27 10.62 -6.00
CA ASP A 20 9.12 10.91 -4.59
C ASP A 20 8.02 10.01 -4.01
N MET A 21 8.41 9.04 -3.19
CA MET A 21 7.48 8.08 -2.58
C MET A 21 6.52 8.73 -1.60
N MET A 22 6.95 9.74 -0.86
CA MET A 22 6.05 10.47 0.05
C MET A 22 4.98 11.22 -0.74
N ASN A 23 5.34 11.83 -1.85
CA ASN A 23 4.38 12.47 -2.74
C ASN A 23 3.39 11.45 -3.32
N ALA A 24 3.87 10.28 -3.75
CA ALA A 24 3.02 9.22 -4.27
C ALA A 24 2.02 8.72 -3.23
N LEU A 25 2.47 8.53 -1.99
CA LEU A 25 1.61 8.13 -0.87
C LEU A 25 0.56 9.19 -0.56
N ALA A 26 0.96 10.45 -0.49
CA ALA A 26 0.05 11.56 -0.21
C ALA A 26 -1.04 11.67 -1.28
N ARG A 27 -0.66 11.60 -2.55
CA ARG A 27 -1.63 11.62 -3.65
C ARG A 27 -2.59 10.43 -3.61
N GLY A 28 -2.07 9.24 -3.30
CA GLY A 28 -2.87 8.03 -3.15
C GLY A 28 -3.91 8.17 -2.05
N VAL A 29 -3.51 8.64 -0.89
CA VAL A 29 -4.42 8.85 0.25
C VAL A 29 -5.47 9.90 -0.06
N LEU A 30 -5.08 11.04 -0.65
CA LEU A 30 -6.03 12.09 -1.02
C LEU A 30 -7.05 11.62 -2.05
N THR A 31 -6.63 10.81 -3.01
CA THR A 31 -7.53 10.28 -4.03
C THR A 31 -8.54 9.29 -3.46
N LEU A 32 -8.22 8.61 -2.36
CA LEU A 32 -9.17 7.72 -1.68
C LEU A 32 -10.45 8.42 -1.23
N TYR A 33 -10.40 9.73 -1.03
CA TYR A 33 -11.59 10.53 -0.71
C TYR A 33 -12.73 10.29 -1.71
N SER A 34 -12.42 10.21 -2.98
CA SER A 34 -13.42 10.01 -4.05
C SER A 34 -14.07 8.63 -4.02
N TYR A 35 -13.49 7.68 -3.32
CA TYR A 35 -13.98 6.30 -3.21
C TYR A 35 -14.69 6.01 -1.88
N ASP A 36 -14.82 7.01 -1.02
CA ASP A 36 -15.49 6.87 0.28
C ASP A 36 -16.73 7.75 0.34
N ASP A 37 -17.90 7.13 0.33
CA ASP A 37 -19.17 7.83 0.38
C ASP A 37 -19.42 8.61 1.67
N LYS A 38 -18.66 8.27 2.73
CA LYS A 38 -18.75 8.90 4.06
C LYS A 38 -17.47 9.64 4.42
N ALA A 39 -16.75 10.15 3.43
CA ALA A 39 -15.45 10.81 3.65
C ALA A 39 -15.54 11.99 4.62
N ASP A 40 -16.62 12.75 4.58
CA ASP A 40 -16.80 13.97 5.39
C ASP A 40 -17.53 13.70 6.71
N ASP A 41 -17.94 12.48 6.99
CA ASP A 41 -18.58 12.11 8.25
C ASP A 41 -17.54 12.01 9.37
N THR A 42 -17.60 12.93 10.33
CA THR A 42 -16.67 13.01 11.46
C THR A 42 -17.16 12.27 12.71
N SER A 43 -18.21 11.47 12.61
CA SER A 43 -18.65 10.64 13.73
C SER A 43 -17.54 9.67 14.17
N LEU A 44 -17.50 9.36 15.47
CA LEU A 44 -16.46 8.48 16.02
C LEU A 44 -16.42 7.10 15.37
N PRO A 45 -17.54 6.40 15.12
CA PRO A 45 -17.51 5.12 14.42
C PRO A 45 -16.93 5.22 13.01
N ASN A 46 -17.24 6.29 12.26
CA ASN A 46 -16.73 6.47 10.91
C ASN A 46 -15.24 6.80 10.90
N VAL A 47 -14.78 7.65 11.82
CA VAL A 47 -13.35 7.98 11.94
C VAL A 47 -12.54 6.74 12.26
N LEU A 48 -13.02 5.88 13.17
CA LEU A 48 -12.37 4.61 13.48
C LEU A 48 -12.30 3.70 12.26
N ARG A 49 -13.39 3.60 11.50
CA ARG A 49 -13.43 2.84 10.24
C ARG A 49 -12.37 3.33 9.26
N GLN A 50 -12.26 4.64 9.09
CA GLN A 50 -11.27 5.24 8.19
C GLN A 50 -9.83 4.97 8.64
N CYS A 51 -9.57 5.05 9.95
CA CYS A 51 -8.25 4.73 10.50
C CYS A 51 -7.83 3.29 10.21
N ILE A 52 -8.73 2.34 10.43
CA ILE A 52 -8.49 0.92 10.15
C ILE A 52 -8.27 0.70 8.65
N GLN A 53 -9.04 1.36 7.81
CA GLN A 53 -8.90 1.29 6.37
C GLN A 53 -7.52 1.79 5.91
N LEU A 54 -7.05 2.90 6.45
CA LEU A 54 -5.72 3.44 6.12
C LEU A 54 -4.61 2.48 6.56
N ILE A 55 -4.70 1.92 7.76
CA ILE A 55 -3.73 0.92 8.22
C ILE A 55 -3.68 -0.27 7.26
N SER A 56 -4.82 -0.71 6.77
CA SER A 56 -4.92 -1.86 5.87
C SER A 56 -4.39 -1.58 4.47
N ILE A 57 -4.53 -0.35 3.96
CA ILE A 57 -4.21 -0.01 2.57
C ILE A 57 -2.79 0.53 2.40
N PHE A 58 -2.20 1.12 3.42
CA PHE A 58 -0.89 1.77 3.33
C PHE A 58 0.23 0.87 2.79
N PRO A 59 0.35 -0.38 3.25
CA PRO A 59 1.36 -1.29 2.67
C PRO A 59 1.21 -1.47 1.17
N MET A 60 -0.01 -1.64 0.69
CA MET A 60 -0.29 -1.80 -0.75
C MET A 60 0.06 -0.53 -1.53
N LEU A 61 -0.35 0.63 -1.02
CA LEU A 61 -0.02 1.92 -1.65
C LEU A 61 1.49 2.11 -1.75
N SER A 62 2.21 1.83 -0.68
CA SER A 62 3.67 1.98 -0.61
C SER A 62 4.36 1.09 -1.65
N ILE A 63 4.02 -0.19 -1.68
CA ILE A 63 4.69 -1.16 -2.55
C ILE A 63 4.34 -0.93 -4.02
N TYR A 64 3.09 -0.69 -4.34
CA TYR A 64 2.70 -0.43 -5.73
C TYR A 64 3.27 0.88 -6.25
N SER A 65 3.35 1.92 -5.41
CA SER A 65 3.99 3.19 -5.78
C SER A 65 5.48 2.98 -6.05
N TYR A 66 6.16 2.20 -5.23
CA TYR A 66 7.56 1.85 -5.42
C TYR A 66 7.78 1.08 -6.72
N HIS A 67 7.00 0.04 -6.97
CA HIS A 67 7.13 -0.75 -8.20
C HIS A 67 6.80 0.05 -9.45
N ALA A 68 5.80 0.92 -9.40
CA ALA A 68 5.47 1.80 -10.52
C ALA A 68 6.61 2.77 -10.83
N SER A 69 7.19 3.39 -9.82
CA SER A 69 8.34 4.28 -9.98
C SER A 69 9.56 3.55 -10.51
N ASN A 70 9.85 2.38 -9.97
CA ASN A 70 10.99 1.57 -10.37
C ASN A 70 10.89 1.09 -11.83
N HIS A 71 9.69 0.70 -12.24
CA HIS A 71 9.43 0.35 -13.64
C HIS A 71 9.56 1.55 -14.57
N PHE A 72 8.90 2.66 -14.25
CA PHE A 72 8.80 3.80 -15.14
C PHE A 72 10.10 4.61 -15.22
N HIS A 73 10.75 4.86 -14.09
CA HIS A 73 11.93 5.73 -14.04
C HIS A 73 13.26 4.98 -14.13
N ASN A 74 13.33 3.75 -13.67
CA ASN A 74 14.57 2.97 -13.62
C ASN A 74 14.62 1.83 -14.65
N GLY A 75 13.58 1.65 -15.44
CA GLY A 75 13.55 0.65 -16.52
C GLY A 75 13.45 -0.80 -16.04
N ASN A 76 13.14 -1.05 -14.78
CA ASN A 76 12.96 -2.40 -14.27
C ASN A 76 11.59 -2.98 -14.67
N SER A 77 11.46 -4.30 -14.60
CA SER A 77 10.19 -4.95 -14.88
C SER A 77 9.11 -4.52 -13.90
N LEU A 78 7.89 -4.36 -14.39
CA LEU A 78 6.75 -4.08 -13.52
C LEU A 78 6.35 -5.35 -12.77
N ILE A 79 6.36 -5.27 -11.44
CA ILE A 79 6.02 -6.38 -10.56
C ILE A 79 4.72 -6.03 -9.84
N ILE A 80 3.74 -6.92 -9.97
CA ILE A 80 2.44 -6.77 -9.30
C ILE A 80 2.09 -8.08 -8.62
N HIS A 81 2.19 -8.10 -7.29
CA HIS A 81 1.70 -9.18 -6.45
C HIS A 81 0.54 -8.69 -5.61
N GLN A 82 -0.54 -9.43 -5.58
CA GLN A 82 -1.68 -9.08 -4.75
C GLN A 82 -1.44 -9.46 -3.28
N PRO A 83 -1.93 -8.65 -2.33
CA PRO A 83 -1.84 -9.01 -0.92
C PRO A 83 -2.67 -10.25 -0.61
N ARG A 84 -2.23 -11.04 0.35
CA ARG A 84 -2.94 -12.24 0.82
C ARG A 84 -3.55 -11.98 2.18
N PRO A 85 -4.87 -12.24 2.37
CA PRO A 85 -5.55 -11.97 3.63
C PRO A 85 -5.00 -12.76 4.82
N GLU A 86 -4.43 -13.94 4.57
CA GLU A 86 -3.89 -14.81 5.62
C GLU A 86 -2.53 -14.37 6.15
N LEU A 87 -1.86 -13.45 5.47
CA LEU A 87 -0.54 -12.95 5.89
C LEU A 87 -0.66 -11.72 6.78
N SER A 88 0.32 -11.54 7.67
CA SER A 88 0.44 -10.31 8.47
C SER A 88 0.85 -9.12 7.59
N THR A 89 0.82 -7.91 8.14
CA THR A 89 1.24 -6.70 7.42
C THR A 89 2.68 -6.81 6.94
N ALA A 90 3.61 -7.20 7.81
CA ALA A 90 5.02 -7.35 7.46
C ALA A 90 5.22 -8.44 6.39
N GLU A 91 4.56 -9.57 6.54
CA GLU A 91 4.60 -10.65 5.55
C GLU A 91 4.05 -10.21 4.20
N ASN A 92 2.94 -9.47 4.17
CA ASN A 92 2.38 -8.94 2.94
C ASN A 92 3.31 -7.94 2.26
N ILE A 93 3.98 -7.08 3.01
CA ILE A 93 4.95 -6.13 2.45
C ILE A 93 6.05 -6.91 1.71
N LEU A 94 6.64 -7.91 2.34
CA LEU A 94 7.70 -8.71 1.72
C LEU A 94 7.18 -9.54 0.54
N HIS A 95 5.97 -10.10 0.67
CA HIS A 95 5.34 -10.85 -0.41
C HIS A 95 5.12 -10.00 -1.66
N MET A 96 4.64 -8.78 -1.50
CA MET A 96 4.38 -7.88 -2.62
C MET A 96 5.66 -7.24 -3.16
N LEU A 97 6.65 -6.99 -2.30
CA LEU A 97 7.88 -6.28 -2.67
C LEU A 97 8.80 -7.14 -3.52
N ARG A 98 9.00 -8.40 -3.15
CA ARG A 98 9.99 -9.26 -3.80
C ARG A 98 9.44 -9.90 -5.07
N PRO A 99 10.23 -9.91 -6.16
CA PRO A 99 9.78 -10.48 -7.45
C PRO A 99 9.30 -11.92 -7.34
N ASP A 100 10.00 -12.73 -6.53
CA ASP A 100 9.68 -14.15 -6.32
C ASP A 100 8.70 -14.40 -5.16
N SER A 101 8.28 -13.34 -4.46
CA SER A 101 7.41 -13.40 -3.27
C SER A 101 7.99 -14.21 -2.12
N LYS A 102 9.30 -14.45 -2.11
CA LYS A 102 9.97 -15.28 -1.10
C LYS A 102 10.56 -14.41 0.01
N TYR A 103 10.41 -14.85 1.23
CA TYR A 103 11.00 -14.24 2.41
C TYR A 103 11.17 -15.31 3.50
N THR A 104 12.07 -15.04 4.45
CA THR A 104 12.23 -15.93 5.61
C THR A 104 11.36 -15.45 6.77
N PRO A 105 10.98 -16.36 7.70
CA PRO A 105 10.28 -15.93 8.92
C PRO A 105 11.04 -14.89 9.74
N LEU A 106 12.37 -14.95 9.74
CA LEU A 106 13.21 -13.96 10.43
C LEU A 106 13.10 -12.57 9.79
N GLU A 107 13.13 -12.51 8.48
CA GLU A 107 12.97 -11.23 7.75
C GLU A 107 11.62 -10.59 8.05
N ALA A 108 10.54 -11.36 8.03
CA ALA A 108 9.20 -10.89 8.37
C ALA A 108 9.13 -10.36 9.81
N LYS A 109 9.75 -11.07 10.75
CA LYS A 109 9.79 -10.65 12.16
C LYS A 109 10.59 -9.36 12.35
N LEU A 110 11.72 -9.23 11.68
CA LEU A 110 12.54 -8.02 11.73
C LEU A 110 11.79 -6.80 11.20
N LEU A 111 11.10 -6.96 10.08
CA LEU A 111 10.29 -5.89 9.51
C LEU A 111 9.12 -5.51 10.43
N ASP A 112 8.45 -6.50 11.02
CA ASP A 112 7.35 -6.25 11.95
C ASP A 112 7.81 -5.43 13.15
N ILE A 113 8.94 -5.80 13.75
CA ILE A 113 9.53 -5.06 14.87
C ILE A 113 9.91 -3.63 14.44
N ALA A 114 10.51 -3.47 13.26
CA ALA A 114 10.87 -2.16 12.73
C ALA A 114 9.64 -1.26 12.58
N LEU A 115 8.53 -1.79 12.07
CA LEU A 115 7.28 -1.04 11.93
C LEU A 115 6.73 -0.61 13.29
N VAL A 116 6.80 -1.46 14.30
CA VAL A 116 6.39 -1.11 15.67
C VAL A 116 7.25 0.02 16.25
N LEU A 117 8.56 -0.05 16.04
CA LEU A 117 9.48 0.97 16.54
C LEU A 117 9.32 2.34 15.86
N HIS A 118 8.75 2.39 14.66
CA HIS A 118 8.50 3.63 13.92
C HIS A 118 7.08 4.16 14.12
N ALA A 119 6.30 3.51 14.94
CA ALA A 119 4.92 3.93 15.20
C ALA A 119 4.84 5.24 16.04
#